data_2a23882d2dac0e269ce44408f5c9e59d
#
_entry.id   2a23882d2dac0e269ce44408f5c9e59d
#
_cell.length_a   1.000
_cell.length_b   1.000
_cell.length_c   1.000
_cell.angle_alpha   90.00
_cell.angle_beta   90.00
_cell.angle_gamma   90.00
#
_symmetry.space_group_name_H-M   'P 1'
#
loop_
_entity.id
_entity.type
_entity.pdbx_description
1 polymer ?
#
loop_
_entity_poly.entity_id
_entity_poly.type
_entity_poly.pdbx_seq_one_letter_code
_entity_poly.pdbx_strand_id
1 'polypeptide(L)' 'MKEYEIVAKFYNACAGMSRPQTFFEEAELDSTDSYVRMKHLRDFDKFSKETLSDGRIIYKYDNGSVTYIYEFTEL' A
#
# COMPACT_ATOMS: atom_id res chain seq x y z
N MET A 1 -16.46 2.75 -10.74
CA MET A 1 -15.37 2.03 -10.05
C MET A 1 -14.36 1.50 -11.06
N LYS A 2 -13.13 1.43 -10.66
CA LYS A 2 -12.06 0.87 -11.48
C LYS A 2 -11.51 -0.37 -10.82
N GLU A 3 -11.02 -1.29 -11.64
CA GLU A 3 -10.41 -2.51 -11.16
C GLU A 3 -8.91 -2.35 -11.06
N TYR A 4 -8.35 -2.77 -9.92
CA TYR A 4 -6.92 -2.63 -9.64
C TYR A 4 -6.31 -3.94 -9.22
N GLU A 5 -5.05 -4.14 -9.61
CA GLU A 5 -4.19 -5.12 -9.00
C GLU A 5 -3.45 -4.42 -7.86
N ILE A 6 -3.48 -5.02 -6.68
CA ILE A 6 -2.94 -4.42 -5.47
C ILE A 6 -1.83 -5.31 -4.94
N VAL A 7 -0.66 -4.72 -4.75
CA VAL A 7 0.47 -5.42 -4.13
C VAL A 7 0.77 -4.72 -2.81
N ALA A 8 0.63 -5.45 -1.71
CA ALA A 8 0.90 -4.92 -0.37
C ALA A 8 2.17 -5.57 0.17
N LYS A 9 3.12 -4.75 0.60
CA LYS A 9 4.39 -5.22 1.15
C LYS A 9 4.56 -4.67 2.55
N PHE A 10 4.88 -5.55 3.49
CA PHE A 10 5.08 -5.16 4.89
C PHE A 10 6.47 -5.60 5.32
N TYR A 11 7.30 -4.63 5.73
CA TYR A 11 8.64 -4.87 6.22
C TYR A 11 8.66 -4.66 7.73
N ASN A 12 9.04 -5.68 8.49
CA ASN A 12 9.09 -5.59 9.94
C ASN A 12 10.55 -5.56 10.39
N ALA A 13 11.03 -4.38 10.74
CA ALA A 13 12.42 -4.19 11.14
C ALA A 13 12.75 -4.86 12.46
N CYS A 14 11.77 -4.96 13.38
CA CYS A 14 12.00 -5.49 14.71
C CYS A 14 12.12 -7.01 14.75
N ALA A 15 11.64 -7.68 13.73
CA ALA A 15 11.63 -9.15 13.71
C ALA A 15 12.96 -9.74 13.25
N GLY A 16 13.92 -8.93 12.84
CA GLY A 16 15.17 -9.41 12.29
C GLY A 16 14.99 -10.16 10.98
N MET A 17 13.84 -10.04 10.37
CA MET A 17 13.52 -10.72 9.13
C MET A 17 13.96 -9.90 7.95
N SER A 18 14.68 -10.53 7.03
CA SER A 18 15.14 -9.84 5.83
C SER A 18 14.09 -9.83 4.72
N ARG A 19 13.03 -10.62 4.86
CA ARG A 19 12.03 -10.76 3.80
C ARG A 19 10.74 -10.04 4.16
N PRO A 20 10.23 -9.19 3.25
CA PRO A 20 8.93 -8.58 3.46
C PRO A 20 7.82 -9.61 3.27
N GLN A 21 6.71 -9.40 3.97
CA GLN A 21 5.48 -10.11 3.66
C GLN A 21 4.84 -9.42 2.46
N THR A 22 4.49 -10.17 1.45
CA THR A 22 3.91 -9.64 0.23
C THR A 22 2.55 -10.30 -0.02
N PHE A 23 1.55 -9.48 -0.26
CA PHE A 23 0.18 -9.94 -0.54
C PHE A 23 -0.25 -9.38 -1.88
N PHE A 24 -1.00 -10.19 -2.63
CA PHE A 24 -1.54 -9.82 -3.93
C PHE A 24 -3.05 -9.91 -3.89
N GLU A 25 -3.72 -8.91 -4.43
CA GLU A 25 -5.17 -8.86 -4.45
C GLU A 25 -5.63 -8.12 -5.70
N GLU A 26 -6.79 -8.50 -6.22
CA GLU A 26 -7.47 -7.74 -7.26
C GLU A 26 -8.80 -7.28 -6.69
N ALA A 27 -9.15 -6.02 -6.88
CA ALA A 27 -10.38 -5.47 -6.34
C ALA A 27 -10.87 -4.29 -7.18
N GLU A 28 -12.18 -4.14 -7.19
CA GLU A 28 -12.83 -2.96 -7.75
C GLU A 28 -12.92 -1.91 -6.67
N LEU A 29 -12.42 -0.70 -6.95
CA LEU A 29 -12.35 0.35 -5.95
C LEU A 29 -12.92 1.66 -6.48
N ASP A 30 -13.60 2.41 -5.60
CA ASP A 30 -13.99 3.78 -5.89
C ASP A 30 -12.76 4.67 -5.97
N SER A 31 -11.83 4.49 -5.04
CA SER A 31 -10.56 5.19 -5.04
C SER A 31 -9.52 4.35 -4.30
N THR A 32 -8.26 4.55 -4.68
CA THR A 32 -7.16 3.89 -3.99
C THR A 32 -7.00 4.43 -2.57
N ASP A 33 -7.31 5.72 -2.35
CA ASP A 33 -7.27 6.33 -1.03
C ASP A 33 -8.22 5.62 -0.07
N SER A 34 -9.42 5.27 -0.52
CA SER A 34 -10.41 4.58 0.31
C SER A 34 -9.88 3.24 0.79
N TYR A 35 -9.20 2.52 -0.08
CA TYR A 35 -8.65 1.21 0.27
C TYR A 35 -7.61 1.33 1.38
N VAL A 36 -6.65 2.24 1.21
CA VAL A 36 -5.59 2.42 2.21
C VAL A 36 -6.15 2.96 3.51
N ARG A 37 -7.12 3.87 3.43
CA ARG A 37 -7.76 4.43 4.62
C ARG A 37 -8.47 3.35 5.42
N MET A 38 -9.15 2.42 4.77
CA MET A 38 -9.82 1.32 5.46
C MET A 38 -8.84 0.42 6.19
N LYS A 39 -7.66 0.21 5.63
CA LYS A 39 -6.64 -0.62 6.25
C LYS A 39 -5.93 0.09 7.40
N HIS A 40 -5.83 1.42 7.33
CA HIS A 40 -5.06 2.22 8.28
C HIS A 40 -5.84 3.46 8.70
N LEU A 41 -6.93 3.26 9.43
CA LEU A 41 -7.84 4.35 9.80
C LEU A 41 -7.16 5.47 10.59
N ARG A 42 -6.19 5.13 11.42
CA ARG A 42 -5.51 6.11 12.26
C ARG A 42 -4.31 6.76 11.59
N ASP A 43 -3.67 6.04 10.70
CA ASP A 43 -2.37 6.44 10.16
C ASP A 43 -2.45 6.84 8.69
N PHE A 44 -3.64 6.88 8.11
CA PHE A 44 -3.77 7.17 6.69
C PHE A 44 -3.11 8.49 6.29
N ASP A 45 -3.27 9.51 7.12
CA ASP A 45 -2.71 10.83 6.86
C ASP A 45 -1.19 10.88 6.92
N LYS A 46 -0.56 9.83 7.44
CA LYS A 46 0.89 9.72 7.52
C LYS A 46 1.50 9.02 6.31
N PHE A 47 0.67 8.47 5.45
CA PHE A 47 1.15 7.83 4.24
C PHE A 47 1.56 8.86 3.21
N SER A 48 2.67 8.62 2.53
CA SER A 48 3.02 9.38 1.34
C SER A 48 2.40 8.68 0.12
N LYS A 49 2.03 9.46 -0.87
CA LYS A 49 1.43 8.96 -2.10
C LYS A 49 2.25 9.43 -3.28
N GLU A 50 2.58 8.52 -4.17
CA GLU A 50 3.31 8.84 -5.38
C GLU A 50 2.61 8.20 -6.57
N THR A 51 2.44 8.97 -7.63
CA THR A 51 1.90 8.46 -8.89
C THR A 51 3.05 8.38 -9.88
N LEU A 52 3.32 7.18 -10.39
CA LEU A 52 4.39 6.97 -11.34
C LEU A 52 3.96 7.37 -12.75
N SER A 53 4.93 7.55 -13.63
CA SER A 53 4.66 7.96 -15.01
C SER A 53 3.83 6.94 -15.79
N ASP A 54 3.86 5.68 -15.38
CA ASP A 54 3.08 4.62 -16.01
C ASP A 54 1.67 4.47 -15.43
N GLY A 55 1.31 5.34 -14.48
CA GLY A 55 -0.02 5.34 -13.87
C GLY A 55 -0.14 4.57 -12.58
N ARG A 56 0.91 3.85 -12.17
CA ARG A 56 0.86 3.14 -10.89
C ARG A 56 0.86 4.12 -9.73
N ILE A 57 0.15 3.78 -8.67
CA ILE A 57 0.04 4.63 -7.48
C ILE A 57 0.63 3.86 -6.31
N ILE A 58 1.56 4.49 -5.60
CA ILE A 58 2.26 3.87 -4.48
C ILE A 58 2.02 4.67 -3.22
N TYR A 59 1.57 3.98 -2.15
CA TYR A 59 1.43 4.54 -0.83
C TYR A 59 2.49 3.93 0.08
N LYS A 60 3.15 4.74 0.88
CA LYS A 60 4.19 4.26 1.77
C LYS A 60 4.12 4.96 3.12
N TYR A 61 4.26 4.17 4.18
CA TYR A 61 4.34 4.68 5.54
C TYR A 61 5.30 3.82 6.34
N ASP A 62 6.26 4.48 7.00
CA ASP A 62 7.24 3.83 7.86
C ASP A 62 7.08 4.42 9.25
N ASN A 63 6.70 3.59 10.23
CA ASN A 63 6.50 4.04 11.61
C ASN A 63 7.70 3.74 12.51
N GLY A 64 8.83 3.33 11.92
CA GLY A 64 10.03 2.97 12.66
C GLY A 64 10.11 1.48 12.98
N SER A 65 9.01 0.80 13.11
CA SER A 65 8.95 -0.64 13.39
C SER A 65 8.51 -1.43 12.16
N VAL A 66 7.55 -0.90 11.42
CA VAL A 66 7.02 -1.56 10.23
C VAL A 66 6.93 -0.55 9.11
N THR A 67 7.29 -0.96 7.91
CA THR A 67 7.09 -0.18 6.70
C THR A 67 5.96 -0.82 5.90
N TYR A 68 4.96 -0.02 5.56
CA TYR A 68 3.82 -0.46 4.75
C TYR A 68 3.94 0.16 3.37
N ILE A 69 3.83 -0.67 2.33
CA ILE A 69 3.83 -0.20 0.95
C ILE A 69 2.65 -0.84 0.24
N TYR A 70 1.83 0.01 -0.39
CA TYR A 70 0.72 -0.45 -1.23
C TYR A 70 0.93 0.07 -2.63
N GLU A 71 0.92 -0.82 -3.61
CA GLU A 71 1.10 -0.47 -5.00
C GLU A 71 -0.16 -0.85 -5.78
N PHE A 72 -0.73 0.12 -6.48
CA PHE A 72 -1.96 -0.06 -7.25
C PHE A 72 -1.67 0.07 -8.74
N THR A 73 -2.07 -0.94 -9.48
CA THR A 73 -2.00 -0.92 -10.94
C THR A 73 -3.41 -1.08 -11.49
N GLU A 74 -3.86 -0.12 -12.28
CA GLU A 74 -5.19 -0.19 -12.88
C GLU A 74 -5.19 -1.27 -13.97
N LEU A 75 -6.19 -2.13 -13.92
CA LEU A 75 -6.33 -3.22 -14.89
C LEU A 75 -7.15 -2.83 -16.09
#